data_88469fac9f2710950c41688c0527b9bf
#
_entry.id   88469fac9f2710950c41688c0527b9bf
#
_cell.length_a   1.000
_cell.length_b   1.000
_cell.length_c   1.000
_cell.angle_alpha   90.00
_cell.angle_beta   90.00
_cell.angle_gamma   90.00
#
_symmetry.space_group_name_H-M   'P 1'
#
loop_
_entity.id
_entity.type
_entity.pdbx_description
1 polymer ?
#
loop_
_entity_poly.entity_id
_entity_poly.type
_entity_poly.pdbx_seq_one_letter_code
_entity_poly.pdbx_strand_id
1 'polypeptide(L)'
;DMSDLALGLAKESGAHHVIKADGNETEAVLEFTKGRGAEAVIDFVGEGGAIEKGLAMTRNAGFYYIVGYGGLIEIPAIEMIITEKTIVGNLVGTYAELVELMALADRGLVNLATKEYKLADANQALHDLHAGTVKGRAVLIP
;
A
#
# COMPACT_ATOMS: atom_id res chain seq x y z
N ASP A 1 0.69 -4.42 -6.91
CA ASP A 1 0.40 -5.62 -6.13
C ASP A 1 0.74 -6.89 -6.93
N MET A 2 1.02 -8.01 -6.24
CA MET A 2 1.23 -9.33 -6.88
C MET A 2 -0.08 -10.03 -7.21
N SER A 3 -1.18 -9.71 -6.54
CA SER A 3 -2.48 -10.35 -6.70
C SER A 3 -3.33 -9.65 -7.76
N ASP A 4 -3.80 -10.38 -8.77
CA ASP A 4 -4.73 -9.83 -9.78
C ASP A 4 -6.07 -9.42 -9.16
N LEU A 5 -6.49 -10.10 -8.07
CA LEU A 5 -7.67 -9.73 -7.30
C LEU A 5 -7.51 -8.35 -6.65
N ALA A 6 -6.35 -8.08 -6.04
CA ALA A 6 -6.05 -6.79 -5.42
C ALA A 6 -5.91 -5.68 -6.46
N LEU A 7 -5.27 -5.95 -7.61
CA LEU A 7 -5.18 -5.01 -8.73
C LEU A 7 -6.55 -4.66 -9.30
N GLY A 8 -7.43 -5.66 -9.43
CA GLY A 8 -8.83 -5.45 -9.83
C GLY A 8 -9.57 -4.54 -8.85
N LEU A 9 -9.45 -4.81 -7.54
CA LEU A 9 -10.06 -3.99 -6.50
C LEU A 9 -9.52 -2.56 -6.49
N ALA A 10 -8.21 -2.38 -6.65
CA ALA A 10 -7.60 -1.05 -6.74
C ALA A 10 -8.19 -0.24 -7.90
N LYS A 11 -8.38 -0.88 -9.05
CA LYS A 11 -8.98 -0.26 -10.23
C LYS A 11 -10.45 0.11 -10.00
N GLU A 12 -11.23 -0.79 -9.41
CA GLU A 12 -12.63 -0.54 -9.01
C GLU A 12 -12.73 0.61 -8.00
N SER A 13 -11.73 0.75 -7.12
CA SER A 13 -11.65 1.83 -6.12
C SER A 13 -11.15 3.16 -6.69
N GLY A 14 -10.90 3.25 -8.00
CA GLY A 14 -10.57 4.50 -8.68
C GLY A 14 -9.08 4.72 -8.95
N ALA A 15 -8.21 3.70 -8.81
CA ALA A 15 -6.83 3.83 -9.23
C ALA A 15 -6.75 4.06 -10.76
N HIS A 16 -6.05 5.11 -11.17
CA HIS A 16 -5.87 5.44 -12.58
C HIS A 16 -5.07 4.37 -13.31
N HIS A 17 -4.04 3.83 -12.67
CA HIS A 17 -3.18 2.76 -13.16
C HIS A 17 -2.96 1.72 -12.09
N VAL A 18 -2.81 0.47 -12.52
CA VAL A 18 -2.43 -0.65 -11.68
C VAL A 18 -1.24 -1.35 -12.32
N ILE A 19 -0.27 -1.74 -11.51
CA ILE A 19 0.98 -2.35 -11.96
C ILE A 19 1.16 -3.67 -11.21
N LYS A 20 1.41 -4.75 -11.97
CA LYS A 20 1.77 -6.04 -11.40
C LYS A 20 3.17 -5.95 -10.81
N ALA A 21 3.35 -6.36 -9.57
CA ALA A 21 4.66 -6.44 -8.93
C ALA A 21 5.32 -7.78 -9.33
N ASP A 22 5.85 -7.83 -10.53
CA ASP A 22 6.50 -9.00 -11.15
C ASP A 22 8.01 -8.85 -11.31
N GLY A 23 8.57 -7.78 -10.77
CA GLY A 23 9.99 -7.41 -10.85
C GLY A 23 10.25 -6.18 -11.72
N ASN A 24 9.30 -5.78 -12.58
CA ASN A 24 9.44 -4.65 -13.51
C ASN A 24 8.62 -3.42 -13.05
N GLU A 25 8.08 -3.44 -11.85
CA GLU A 25 7.20 -2.39 -11.32
C GLU A 25 7.89 -1.02 -11.24
N THR A 26 9.20 -0.99 -10.93
CA THR A 26 9.97 0.26 -10.88
C THR A 26 10.07 0.92 -12.25
N GLU A 27 10.44 0.13 -13.26
CA GLU A 27 10.53 0.59 -14.65
C GLU A 27 9.17 1.08 -15.16
N ALA A 28 8.10 0.36 -14.85
CA ALA A 28 6.74 0.74 -15.24
C ALA A 28 6.33 2.09 -14.61
N VAL A 29 6.65 2.34 -13.33
CA VAL A 29 6.39 3.63 -12.69
C VAL A 29 7.24 4.74 -13.32
N LEU A 30 8.50 4.49 -13.59
CA LEU A 30 9.39 5.47 -14.23
C LEU A 30 8.91 5.80 -15.65
N GLU A 31 8.51 4.82 -16.44
CA GLU A 31 7.96 5.04 -17.78
C GLU A 31 6.70 5.91 -17.70
N PHE A 32 5.74 5.53 -16.85
CA PHE A 32 4.51 6.28 -16.64
C PHE A 32 4.75 7.73 -16.20
N THR A 33 5.78 7.96 -15.38
CA THR A 33 6.16 9.30 -14.89
C THR A 33 7.17 10.02 -15.78
N LYS A 34 7.45 9.50 -16.97
CA LYS A 34 8.42 10.07 -17.94
C LYS A 34 9.83 10.18 -17.34
N GLY A 35 10.26 9.16 -16.62
CA GLY A 35 11.56 9.06 -15.97
C GLY A 35 11.71 9.86 -14.68
N ARG A 36 10.68 10.60 -14.24
CA ARG A 36 10.79 11.46 -13.05
C ARG A 36 10.63 10.70 -11.73
N GLY A 37 9.85 9.64 -11.72
CA GLY A 37 9.39 8.95 -10.52
C GLY A 37 8.13 9.56 -9.91
N ALA A 38 7.57 8.88 -8.92
CA ALA A 38 6.37 9.29 -8.20
C ALA A 38 6.68 10.42 -7.21
N GLU A 39 5.77 11.37 -7.05
CA GLU A 39 5.90 12.45 -6.06
C GLU A 39 5.83 11.93 -4.63
N ALA A 40 4.95 10.96 -4.39
CA ALA A 40 4.83 10.27 -3.12
C ALA A 40 4.64 8.76 -3.37
N VAL A 41 5.32 7.95 -2.58
CA VAL A 41 5.17 6.50 -2.53
C VAL A 41 4.74 6.11 -1.13
N ILE A 42 3.70 5.29 -1.00
CA ILE A 42 3.23 4.77 0.29
C ILE A 42 3.45 3.25 0.27
N ASP A 43 4.35 2.78 1.11
CA ASP A 43 4.72 1.37 1.22
C ASP A 43 3.99 0.69 2.38
N PHE A 44 3.04 -0.19 2.05
CA PHE A 44 2.30 -1.02 3.00
C PHE A 44 2.95 -2.39 3.25
N VAL A 45 4.07 -2.69 2.58
CA VAL A 45 4.80 -3.97 2.68
C VAL A 45 5.98 -3.85 3.65
N GLY A 46 6.91 -2.93 3.39
CA GLY A 46 8.05 -2.61 4.24
C GLY A 46 9.10 -3.73 4.37
N GLU A 47 9.08 -4.73 3.48
CA GLU A 47 10.02 -5.88 3.49
C GLU A 47 10.22 -6.46 2.10
N GLY A 48 11.08 -7.48 1.96
CA GLY A 48 11.22 -8.25 0.71
C GLY A 48 11.65 -7.43 -0.51
N GLY A 49 12.45 -6.38 -0.32
CA GLY A 49 12.90 -5.49 -1.40
C GLY A 49 11.90 -4.39 -1.76
N ALA A 50 10.77 -4.27 -1.05
CA ALA A 50 9.79 -3.23 -1.32
C ALA A 50 10.35 -1.82 -1.04
N ILE A 51 11.18 -1.69 0.00
CA ILE A 51 11.79 -0.41 0.40
C ILE A 51 12.70 0.13 -0.69
N GLU A 52 13.61 -0.70 -1.19
CA GLU A 52 14.56 -0.32 -2.25
C GLU A 52 13.84 0.07 -3.53
N LYS A 53 12.85 -0.74 -3.93
CA LYS A 53 12.03 -0.47 -5.10
C LYS A 53 11.18 0.79 -4.94
N GLY A 54 10.57 0.97 -3.77
CA GLY A 54 9.77 2.15 -3.45
C GLY A 54 10.61 3.44 -3.48
N LEU A 55 11.81 3.38 -2.94
CA LEU A 55 12.76 4.50 -3.02
C LEU A 55 13.20 4.78 -4.47
N ALA A 56 13.45 3.73 -5.26
CA ALA A 56 13.80 3.87 -6.68
C ALA A 56 12.64 4.47 -7.51
N MET A 57 11.40 4.18 -7.15
CA MET A 57 10.21 4.78 -7.79
C MET A 57 9.96 6.23 -7.35
N THR A 58 10.49 6.66 -6.19
CA THR A 58 10.27 8.01 -5.67
C THR A 58 11.15 9.02 -6.40
N ARG A 59 10.56 10.13 -6.88
CA ARG A 59 11.31 11.19 -7.54
C ARG A 59 12.28 11.91 -6.59
N ASN A 60 13.21 12.67 -7.14
CA ASN A 60 14.01 13.61 -6.36
C ASN A 60 13.09 14.65 -5.68
N ALA A 61 13.42 15.05 -4.47
CA ALA A 61 12.59 15.87 -3.59
C ALA A 61 11.18 15.31 -3.38
N GLY A 62 11.00 13.98 -3.50
CA GLY A 62 9.75 13.26 -3.27
C GLY A 62 9.66 12.69 -1.86
N PHE A 63 8.52 12.08 -1.57
CA PHE A 63 8.21 11.52 -0.26
C PHE A 63 8.08 10.00 -0.34
N TYR A 64 8.68 9.31 0.60
CA TYR A 64 8.51 7.87 0.80
C TYR A 64 7.92 7.60 2.18
N TYR A 65 6.67 7.16 2.21
CA TYR A 65 5.93 6.86 3.45
C TYR A 65 5.97 5.36 3.72
N ILE A 66 6.52 4.97 4.89
CA ILE A 66 6.60 3.58 5.31
C ILE A 66 5.47 3.31 6.30
N VAL A 67 4.58 2.38 5.96
CA VAL A 67 3.48 1.88 6.81
C VAL A 67 3.71 0.41 7.16
N GLY A 68 4.21 -0.39 6.21
CA GLY A 68 4.64 -1.77 6.43
C GLY A 68 5.93 -1.85 7.24
N TYR A 69 6.25 -3.02 7.78
CA TYR A 69 7.44 -3.22 8.62
C TYR A 69 8.05 -4.60 8.39
N GLY A 70 9.33 -4.74 8.71
CA GLY A 70 10.07 -6.01 8.64
C GLY A 70 11.43 -5.90 7.95
N GLY A 71 11.60 -4.91 7.06
CA GLY A 71 12.85 -4.66 6.36
C GLY A 71 13.76 -3.63 7.04
N LEU A 72 14.89 -3.36 6.39
CA LEU A 72 15.87 -2.34 6.77
C LEU A 72 15.91 -1.25 5.71
N ILE A 73 16.19 -0.03 6.14
CA ILE A 73 16.48 1.08 5.24
C ILE A 73 17.99 1.26 5.23
N GLU A 74 18.63 0.98 4.10
CA GLU A 74 20.06 1.13 3.91
C GLU A 74 20.29 2.10 2.75
N ILE A 75 20.57 3.37 3.07
CA ILE A 75 20.78 4.42 2.08
C ILE A 75 22.08 5.15 2.42
N PRO A 76 23.04 5.26 1.49
CA PRO A 76 24.19 6.11 1.67
C PRO A 76 23.78 7.57 1.91
N ALA A 77 24.38 8.23 2.90
CA ALA A 77 24.03 9.63 3.22
C ALA A 77 24.17 10.56 2.00
N ILE A 78 25.14 10.31 1.14
CA ILE A 78 25.35 11.10 -0.09
C ILE A 78 24.15 10.99 -1.05
N GLU A 79 23.53 9.81 -1.14
CA GLU A 79 22.34 9.60 -1.97
C GLU A 79 21.16 10.42 -1.45
N MET A 80 20.94 10.44 -0.13
CA MET A 80 19.91 11.28 0.48
C MET A 80 20.13 12.76 0.19
N ILE A 81 21.38 13.22 0.26
CA ILE A 81 21.75 14.62 -0.01
C ILE A 81 21.47 14.98 -1.48
N ILE A 82 21.89 14.13 -2.41
CA ILE A 82 21.75 14.41 -3.84
C ILE A 82 20.29 14.32 -4.31
N THR A 83 19.52 13.39 -3.75
CA THR A 83 18.13 13.16 -4.17
C THR A 83 17.13 14.00 -3.39
N GLU A 84 17.50 14.55 -2.23
CA GLU A 84 16.63 15.33 -1.34
C GLU A 84 15.31 14.60 -0.98
N LYS A 85 15.30 13.26 -1.02
CA LYS A 85 14.10 12.48 -0.70
C LYS A 85 13.78 12.59 0.79
N THR A 86 12.50 12.63 1.11
CA THR A 86 11.99 12.59 2.48
C THR A 86 11.41 11.22 2.80
N ILE A 87 11.93 10.59 3.87
CA ILE A 87 11.43 9.30 4.36
C ILE A 87 10.62 9.55 5.63
N VAL A 88 9.38 9.04 5.67
CA VAL A 88 8.44 9.24 6.77
C VAL A 88 7.93 7.89 7.27
N GLY A 89 8.22 7.57 8.54
CA GLY A 89 7.62 6.42 9.21
C GLY A 89 6.21 6.74 9.71
N ASN A 90 5.29 5.80 9.58
CA ASN A 90 3.90 5.96 10.00
C ASN A 90 3.49 4.81 10.90
N LEU A 91 2.97 5.12 12.07
CA LEU A 91 2.45 4.13 13.01
C LEU A 91 0.94 4.30 13.17
N VAL A 92 0.19 3.31 12.71
CA VAL A 92 -1.27 3.18 12.83
C VAL A 92 -2.02 4.52 12.65
N GLY A 93 -2.64 5.03 13.71
CA GLY A 93 -3.35 6.30 13.71
C GLY A 93 -3.84 6.65 15.11
N THR A 94 -4.25 7.90 15.29
CA THR A 94 -4.82 8.42 16.51
C THR A 94 -6.36 8.28 16.51
N TYR A 95 -7.00 8.45 17.67
CA TYR A 95 -8.45 8.50 17.75
C TYR A 95 -9.06 9.66 16.94
N ALA A 96 -8.39 10.80 16.88
CA ALA A 96 -8.85 11.94 16.11
C ALA A 96 -8.88 11.62 14.61
N GLU A 97 -7.81 10.99 14.09
CA GLU A 97 -7.73 10.55 12.68
C GLU A 97 -8.80 9.49 12.37
N LEU A 98 -9.12 8.59 13.31
CA LEU A 98 -10.22 7.65 13.15
C LEU A 98 -11.57 8.37 13.02
N VAL A 99 -11.83 9.40 13.83
CA VAL A 99 -13.07 10.20 13.74
C VAL A 99 -13.16 10.89 12.38
N GLU A 100 -12.07 11.46 11.90
CA GLU A 100 -12.00 12.09 10.57
C GLU A 100 -12.24 11.06 9.45
N LEU A 101 -11.64 9.87 9.56
CA LEU A 101 -11.85 8.78 8.62
C LEU A 101 -13.32 8.34 8.59
N MET A 102 -13.97 8.23 9.76
CA MET A 102 -15.39 7.90 9.83
C MET A 102 -16.27 8.97 9.18
N ALA A 103 -15.94 10.25 9.34
CA ALA A 103 -16.65 11.33 8.67
C ALA A 103 -16.49 11.27 7.13
N LEU A 104 -15.35 10.82 6.63
CA LEU A 104 -15.15 10.59 5.20
C LEU A 104 -15.95 9.37 4.70
N ALA A 105 -16.00 8.31 5.51
CA ALA A 105 -16.79 7.11 5.18
C ALA A 105 -18.30 7.39 5.13
N ASP A 106 -18.82 8.17 6.09
CA ASP A 106 -20.23 8.61 6.12
C ASP A 106 -20.61 9.40 4.85
N ARG A 107 -19.66 10.14 4.29
CA ARG A 107 -19.84 10.87 3.03
C ARG A 107 -19.65 10.02 1.77
N GLY A 108 -19.41 8.71 1.92
CA GLY A 108 -19.18 7.78 0.82
C GLY A 108 -17.84 7.95 0.11
N LEU A 109 -16.89 8.68 0.71
CA LEU A 109 -15.55 8.92 0.13
C LEU A 109 -14.56 7.80 0.42
N VAL A 110 -14.88 6.95 1.40
CA VAL A 110 -14.10 5.75 1.75
C VAL A 110 -15.03 4.56 1.73
N ASN A 111 -14.77 3.61 0.85
CA ASN A 111 -15.52 2.37 0.73
C ASN A 111 -14.58 1.19 1.00
N LEU A 112 -14.95 0.34 1.95
CA LEU A 112 -14.22 -0.88 2.25
C LEU A 112 -14.88 -2.06 1.55
N ALA A 113 -14.11 -2.81 0.78
CA ALA A 113 -14.54 -4.12 0.32
C ALA A 113 -14.43 -5.10 1.49
N THR A 114 -15.56 -5.67 1.92
CA THR A 114 -15.61 -6.63 3.04
C THR A 114 -16.29 -7.93 2.60
N LYS A 115 -15.84 -9.04 3.18
CA LYS A 115 -16.50 -10.34 3.12
C LYS A 115 -16.83 -10.77 4.54
N GLU A 116 -18.11 -10.92 4.84
CA GLU A 116 -18.57 -11.31 6.17
C GLU A 116 -18.51 -12.83 6.34
N TYR A 117 -18.13 -13.26 7.53
CA TYR A 117 -18.14 -14.63 8.01
C TYR A 117 -18.81 -14.68 9.37
N LYS A 118 -19.52 -15.75 9.70
CA LYS A 118 -19.98 -15.97 11.08
C LYS A 118 -18.78 -16.21 11.97
N LEU A 119 -18.87 -15.80 13.24
CA LEU A 119 -17.78 -16.04 14.20
C LEU A 119 -17.42 -17.54 14.29
N ALA A 120 -18.40 -18.42 14.18
CA ALA A 120 -18.18 -19.87 14.16
C ALA A 120 -17.32 -20.35 12.98
N ASP A 121 -17.26 -19.58 11.90
CA ASP A 121 -16.52 -19.88 10.67
C ASP A 121 -15.15 -19.19 10.62
N ALA A 122 -14.61 -18.74 11.76
CA ALA A 122 -13.35 -18.02 11.85
C ALA A 122 -12.17 -18.78 11.20
N ASN A 123 -12.11 -20.10 11.37
CA ASN A 123 -11.08 -20.91 10.74
C ASN A 123 -11.20 -20.94 9.22
N GLN A 124 -12.42 -20.91 8.68
CA GLN A 124 -12.64 -20.81 7.23
C GLN A 124 -12.22 -19.43 6.73
N ALA A 125 -12.52 -18.37 7.47
CA ALA A 125 -12.08 -17.02 7.12
C ALA A 125 -10.54 -16.92 7.04
N LEU A 126 -9.84 -17.51 8.02
CA LEU A 126 -8.37 -17.57 8.02
C LEU A 126 -7.83 -18.39 6.84
N HIS A 127 -8.46 -19.52 6.53
CA HIS A 127 -8.08 -20.33 5.38
C HIS A 127 -8.25 -19.55 4.06
N ASP A 128 -9.38 -18.92 3.86
CA ASP A 128 -9.66 -18.13 2.65
C ASP A 128 -8.70 -16.93 2.53
N LEU A 129 -8.36 -16.30 3.66
CA LEU A 129 -7.38 -15.21 3.71
C LEU A 129 -5.99 -15.71 3.28
N HIS A 130 -5.55 -16.83 3.84
CA HIS A 130 -4.26 -17.45 3.50
C HIS A 130 -4.21 -17.87 2.03
N ALA A 131 -5.32 -18.39 1.50
CA ALA A 131 -5.46 -18.77 0.10
C ALA A 131 -5.55 -17.56 -0.87
N GLY A 132 -5.61 -16.32 -0.35
CA GLY A 132 -5.71 -15.10 -1.17
C GLY A 132 -7.05 -14.94 -1.89
N THR A 133 -8.12 -15.61 -1.43
CA THR A 133 -9.45 -15.58 -2.07
C THR A 133 -10.39 -14.53 -1.47
N VAL A 134 -9.96 -13.83 -0.43
CA VAL A 134 -10.74 -12.75 0.19
C VAL A 134 -10.52 -11.44 -0.57
N LYS A 135 -11.58 -10.90 -1.14
CA LYS A 135 -11.55 -9.57 -1.75
C LYS A 135 -11.72 -8.51 -0.64
N GLY A 136 -10.65 -7.76 -0.36
CA GLY A 136 -10.65 -6.73 0.69
C GLY A 136 -10.39 -7.30 2.08
N ARG A 137 -11.33 -7.14 3.01
CA ARG A 137 -11.19 -7.56 4.41
C ARG A 137 -12.18 -8.65 4.79
N ALA A 138 -11.69 -9.70 5.46
CA ALA A 138 -12.56 -10.68 6.15
C ALA A 138 -13.05 -10.07 7.47
N VAL A 139 -14.35 -10.05 7.69
CA VAL A 139 -14.99 -9.53 8.92
C VAL A 139 -15.75 -10.66 9.58
N LEU A 140 -15.48 -10.93 10.85
CA LEU A 140 -16.22 -11.90 11.65
C LEU A 140 -17.41 -11.21 12.33
N ILE A 141 -18.60 -11.74 12.10
CA ILE A 141 -19.84 -11.25 12.71
C ILE A 141 -20.25 -12.21 13.83
N PRO A 142 -20.50 -11.73 15.07
CA PRO A 142 -20.96 -12.54 16.19
C PRO A 142 -22.28 -13.23 15.96
#